data_f465c435ca1a17f5a2b71a0fdaf97989
#
_entry.id   f465c435ca1a17f5a2b71a0fdaf97989
#
_cell.length_a   1.000
_cell.length_b   1.000
_cell.length_c   1.000
_cell.angle_alpha   90.00
_cell.angle_beta   90.00
_cell.angle_gamma   90.00
#
_symmetry.space_group_name_H-M   'P 1'
#
loop_
_entity.id
_entity.type
_entity.pdbx_description
1 polymer ?
#
loop_
_entity_poly.entity_id
_entity_poly.type
_entity_poly.pdbx_seq_one_letter_code
_entity_poly.pdbx_strand_id
1 'polypeptide(L)'
;AHYSTILPAIYTAIMRLTRRVIDEGLNLLHKQLRMRSRAKIVLADSLEEAVDLYRRYRPYILGVVTDVRFSKAGRPEDGAGFELVRMLRREDRELPICIQSAEPEENRPRALALGTYFIDKHSKRLIDDLQRFLRDYMGFGDFIFRSPAGLEIARAGTPRELLDRLREVPIESILHHGRQQHFSHWMMARTEIRIAEQLYPKQAGDFSGPEGLRNFLIQVIEAVLHEKQSDVITRFIPGRNPKEVQFMRQGEGSLGGKARGIGFLRYLLSRLEIRRLFPDITIQIPPTLVVCSNEFGRFLDDNGLWDDALGGAKPFSELQQR
;
A
#
# COMPACT_ATOMS: atom_id res chain seq x y z
N ALA A 1 -24.91 13.95 -16.01
CA ALA A 1 -23.87 14.77 -16.65
C ALA A 1 -22.59 14.94 -15.81
N HIS A 2 -22.65 14.82 -14.47
CA HIS A 2 -21.51 15.09 -13.60
C HIS A 2 -20.50 13.95 -13.49
N TYR A 3 -20.95 12.72 -13.60
CA TYR A 3 -20.07 11.54 -13.56
C TYR A 3 -19.03 11.51 -14.68
N SER A 4 -19.37 12.06 -15.85
CA SER A 4 -18.46 12.08 -17.01
C SER A 4 -17.18 12.90 -16.79
N THR A 5 -17.23 13.89 -15.88
CA THR A 5 -16.05 14.75 -15.58
C THR A 5 -15.31 14.29 -14.33
N ILE A 6 -16.02 13.96 -13.27
CA ILE A 6 -15.42 13.64 -11.97
C ILE A 6 -14.85 12.22 -11.92
N LEU A 7 -15.55 11.25 -12.52
CA LEU A 7 -15.13 9.85 -12.48
C LEU A 7 -13.77 9.62 -13.15
N PRO A 8 -13.50 10.14 -14.37
CA PRO A 8 -12.17 10.05 -14.98
C PRO A 8 -11.08 10.73 -14.14
N ALA A 9 -11.40 11.84 -13.47
CA ALA A 9 -10.46 12.56 -12.63
C ALA A 9 -10.10 11.74 -11.37
N ILE A 10 -11.09 11.18 -10.67
CA ILE A 10 -10.89 10.29 -9.53
C ILE A 10 -10.07 9.07 -9.94
N TYR A 11 -10.47 8.41 -11.04
CA TYR A 11 -9.76 7.23 -11.55
C TYR A 11 -8.30 7.54 -11.88
N THR A 12 -8.05 8.64 -12.58
CA THR A 12 -6.69 9.07 -12.93
C THR A 12 -5.86 9.39 -11.69
N ALA A 13 -6.46 10.06 -10.69
CA ALA A 13 -5.80 10.36 -9.43
C ALA A 13 -5.45 9.09 -8.65
N ILE A 14 -6.39 8.14 -8.50
CA ILE A 14 -6.16 6.84 -7.87
C ILE A 14 -5.05 6.08 -8.59
N MET A 15 -5.07 6.03 -9.92
CA MET A 15 -4.06 5.33 -10.71
C MET A 15 -2.66 5.94 -10.53
N ARG A 16 -2.53 7.26 -10.51
CA ARG A 16 -1.25 7.96 -10.28
C ARG A 16 -0.71 7.71 -8.88
N LEU A 17 -1.57 7.85 -7.87
CA LEU A 17 -1.19 7.64 -6.47
C LEU A 17 -0.81 6.19 -6.21
N THR A 18 -1.58 5.23 -6.72
CA THR A 18 -1.28 3.79 -6.57
C THR A 18 0.03 3.42 -7.26
N ARG A 19 0.31 3.92 -8.48
CA ARG A 19 1.59 3.68 -9.17
C ARG A 19 2.77 4.17 -8.34
N ARG A 20 2.69 5.38 -7.79
CA ARG A 20 3.76 5.96 -6.96
C ARG A 20 4.11 5.06 -5.77
N VAL A 21 3.10 4.47 -5.14
CA VAL A 21 3.28 3.57 -3.98
C VAL A 21 3.81 2.18 -4.39
N ILE A 22 3.44 1.68 -5.59
CA ILE A 22 3.79 0.32 -6.04
C ILE A 22 5.20 0.25 -6.65
N ASP A 23 5.76 1.36 -7.12
CA ASP A 23 7.00 1.36 -7.92
C ASP A 23 8.27 1.02 -7.12
N GLU A 24 8.22 1.01 -5.81
CA GLU A 24 9.39 0.78 -4.96
C GLU A 24 9.70 -0.72 -4.76
N GLY A 25 10.72 -1.20 -5.47
CA GLY A 25 11.41 -2.47 -5.12
C GLY A 25 10.75 -3.79 -5.52
N LEU A 26 9.62 -3.76 -6.23
CA LEU A 26 8.91 -4.98 -6.64
C LEU A 26 9.32 -5.44 -8.05
N ASN A 27 9.28 -6.77 -8.27
CA ASN A 27 9.40 -7.31 -9.62
C ASN A 27 8.12 -7.05 -10.45
N LEU A 28 8.21 -7.21 -11.78
CA LEU A 28 7.12 -6.89 -12.71
C LEU A 28 5.82 -7.64 -12.38
N LEU A 29 5.91 -8.92 -12.01
CA LEU A 29 4.74 -9.74 -11.67
C LEU A 29 4.03 -9.21 -10.42
N HIS A 30 4.77 -8.90 -9.36
CA HIS A 30 4.21 -8.32 -8.14
C HIS A 30 3.61 -6.93 -8.39
N LYS A 31 4.25 -6.11 -9.22
CA LYS A 31 3.66 -4.82 -9.67
C LYS A 31 2.32 -5.03 -10.35
N GLN A 32 2.20 -6.00 -11.25
CA GLN A 32 0.95 -6.32 -11.95
C GLN A 32 -0.12 -6.84 -10.98
N LEU A 33 0.22 -7.73 -10.06
CA LEU A 33 -0.72 -8.25 -9.06
C LEU A 33 -1.24 -7.13 -8.14
N ARG A 34 -0.37 -6.25 -7.66
CA ARG A 34 -0.77 -5.08 -6.86
C ARG A 34 -1.63 -4.10 -7.65
N MET A 35 -1.33 -3.88 -8.92
CA MET A 35 -2.18 -3.04 -9.78
C MET A 35 -3.58 -3.63 -9.99
N ARG A 36 -3.74 -4.95 -9.94
CA ARG A 36 -5.07 -5.60 -9.95
C ARG A 36 -5.84 -5.38 -8.65
N SER A 37 -5.12 -5.32 -7.52
CA SER A 37 -5.69 -5.10 -6.18
C SER A 37 -5.90 -3.63 -5.83
N ARG A 38 -5.66 -2.70 -6.77
CA ARG A 38 -5.88 -1.27 -6.55
C ARG A 38 -7.31 -0.95 -6.15
N ALA A 39 -7.50 0.18 -5.48
CA ALA A 39 -8.82 0.69 -5.14
C ALA A 39 -9.73 0.75 -6.37
N LYS A 40 -10.96 0.32 -6.19
CA LYS A 40 -12.03 0.35 -7.20
C LYS A 40 -13.01 1.46 -6.86
N ILE A 41 -13.65 2.00 -7.89
CA ILE A 41 -14.74 2.94 -7.72
C ILE A 41 -16.03 2.14 -7.85
N VAL A 42 -16.86 2.23 -6.84
CA VAL A 42 -18.22 1.67 -6.84
C VAL A 42 -19.18 2.84 -6.93
N LEU A 43 -20.13 2.76 -7.84
CA LEU A 43 -21.12 3.82 -8.09
C LEU A 43 -22.46 3.41 -7.50
N ALA A 44 -23.17 4.40 -6.98
CA ALA A 44 -24.56 4.29 -6.53
C ALA A 44 -25.37 5.46 -7.05
N ASP A 45 -26.54 5.17 -7.61
CA ASP A 45 -27.42 6.18 -8.18
C ASP A 45 -28.57 6.56 -7.23
N SER A 46 -28.72 5.84 -6.11
CA SER A 46 -29.75 6.10 -5.09
C SER A 46 -29.18 5.99 -3.67
N LEU A 47 -29.92 6.55 -2.71
CA LEU A 47 -29.58 6.46 -1.29
C LEU A 47 -29.57 5.00 -0.81
N GLU A 48 -30.57 4.24 -1.21
CA GLU A 48 -30.75 2.84 -0.86
C GLU A 48 -29.59 1.99 -1.37
N GLU A 49 -29.23 2.16 -2.64
CA GLU A 49 -28.09 1.48 -3.25
C GLU A 49 -26.76 1.84 -2.57
N ALA A 50 -26.56 3.14 -2.28
CA ALA A 50 -25.36 3.60 -1.58
C ALA A 50 -25.20 2.94 -0.21
N VAL A 51 -26.28 2.82 0.55
CA VAL A 51 -26.29 2.14 1.87
C VAL A 51 -26.03 0.66 1.74
N ASP A 52 -26.65 -0.01 0.76
CA ASP A 52 -26.45 -1.45 0.53
C ASP A 52 -25.02 -1.76 0.10
N LEU A 53 -24.46 -0.97 -0.80
CA LEU A 53 -23.08 -1.11 -1.24
C LEU A 53 -22.10 -0.84 -0.07
N TYR A 54 -22.37 0.19 0.75
CA TYR A 54 -21.57 0.46 1.93
C TYR A 54 -21.58 -0.75 2.88
N ARG A 55 -22.73 -1.29 3.24
CA ARG A 55 -22.83 -2.44 4.15
C ARG A 55 -22.14 -3.68 3.61
N ARG A 56 -22.27 -3.92 2.29
CA ARG A 56 -21.63 -5.07 1.62
C ARG A 56 -20.11 -4.98 1.62
N TYR A 57 -19.55 -3.80 1.42
CA TYR A 57 -18.12 -3.59 1.23
C TYR A 57 -17.44 -2.83 2.36
N ARG A 58 -18.12 -2.63 3.48
CA ARG A 58 -17.68 -1.82 4.61
C ARG A 58 -16.20 -1.99 5.00
N PRO A 59 -15.64 -3.22 5.14
CA PRO A 59 -14.24 -3.40 5.53
C PRO A 59 -13.22 -2.90 4.50
N TYR A 60 -13.67 -2.67 3.25
CA TYR A 60 -12.81 -2.32 2.11
C TYR A 60 -13.06 -0.89 1.60
N ILE A 61 -13.99 -0.15 2.19
CA ILE A 61 -14.31 1.21 1.78
C ILE A 61 -13.28 2.17 2.37
N LEU A 62 -12.51 2.82 1.50
CA LEU A 62 -11.53 3.84 1.89
C LEU A 62 -12.15 5.21 2.11
N GLY A 63 -13.29 5.48 1.51
CA GLY A 63 -14.01 6.73 1.64
C GLY A 63 -15.15 6.84 0.65
N VAL A 64 -15.97 7.87 0.84
CA VAL A 64 -17.17 8.14 0.05
C VAL A 64 -17.12 9.54 -0.52
N VAL A 65 -17.43 9.67 -1.81
CA VAL A 65 -17.69 10.96 -2.46
C VAL A 65 -19.16 11.00 -2.86
N THR A 66 -19.91 11.94 -2.32
CA THR A 66 -21.35 12.05 -2.56
C THR A 66 -21.74 13.44 -3.07
N ASP A 67 -22.79 13.48 -3.87
CA ASP A 67 -23.49 14.70 -4.22
C ASP A 67 -24.48 15.08 -3.08
N VAL A 68 -24.89 16.34 -3.01
CA VAL A 68 -25.96 16.77 -2.11
C VAL A 68 -27.29 16.22 -2.58
N ARG A 69 -27.54 16.23 -3.91
CA ARG A 69 -28.82 15.85 -4.50
C ARG A 69 -28.68 14.61 -5.38
N PHE A 70 -29.40 13.55 -5.03
CA PHE A 70 -29.55 12.35 -5.85
C PHE A 70 -30.82 11.58 -5.52
N SER A 71 -31.07 10.44 -6.15
CA SER A 71 -32.33 9.70 -6.02
C SER A 71 -32.51 9.10 -4.62
N LYS A 72 -33.73 9.25 -4.09
CA LYS A 72 -34.24 8.55 -2.91
C LYS A 72 -35.65 8.09 -3.21
N ALA A 73 -35.96 6.82 -2.99
CA ALA A 73 -37.25 6.20 -3.32
C ALA A 73 -37.71 6.52 -4.77
N GLY A 74 -36.76 6.51 -5.72
CA GLY A 74 -37.04 6.73 -7.13
C GLY A 74 -37.27 8.20 -7.54
N ARG A 75 -37.09 9.17 -6.64
CA ARG A 75 -37.25 10.62 -6.93
C ARG A 75 -36.00 11.40 -6.52
N PRO A 76 -35.61 12.44 -7.28
CA PRO A 76 -34.56 13.35 -6.85
C PRO A 76 -34.92 14.01 -5.52
N GLU A 77 -34.04 13.89 -4.53
CA GLU A 77 -34.24 14.44 -3.18
C GLU A 77 -33.12 15.41 -2.84
N ASP A 78 -33.49 16.64 -2.46
CA ASP A 78 -32.54 17.63 -1.99
C ASP A 78 -32.08 17.26 -0.56
N GLY A 79 -30.76 17.19 -0.38
CA GLY A 79 -30.18 16.80 0.90
C GLY A 79 -30.03 15.30 1.13
N ALA A 80 -30.33 14.44 0.14
CA ALA A 80 -30.08 12.99 0.22
C ALA A 80 -28.61 12.68 0.59
N GLY A 81 -27.65 13.46 0.11
CA GLY A 81 -26.24 13.34 0.48
C GLY A 81 -25.96 13.59 1.95
N PHE A 82 -26.61 14.56 2.55
CA PHE A 82 -26.50 14.79 3.99
C PHE A 82 -27.14 13.68 4.83
N GLU A 83 -28.23 13.11 4.34
CA GLU A 83 -28.87 11.95 4.97
C GLU A 83 -27.95 10.73 4.92
N LEU A 84 -27.37 10.44 3.74
CA LEU A 84 -26.36 9.39 3.59
C LEU A 84 -25.22 9.57 4.59
N VAL A 85 -24.65 10.78 4.67
CA VAL A 85 -23.56 11.06 5.61
C VAL A 85 -23.96 10.77 7.06
N ARG A 86 -25.17 11.19 7.49
CA ARG A 86 -25.64 10.89 8.85
C ARG A 86 -25.78 9.39 9.10
N MET A 87 -26.27 8.64 8.11
CA MET A 87 -26.37 7.18 8.23
C MET A 87 -24.99 6.54 8.35
N LEU A 88 -24.06 6.90 7.47
CA LEU A 88 -22.70 6.36 7.49
C LEU A 88 -21.95 6.74 8.78
N ARG A 89 -22.10 7.96 9.29
CA ARG A 89 -21.47 8.42 10.55
C ARG A 89 -21.96 7.68 11.80
N ARG A 90 -23.17 7.13 11.78
CA ARG A 90 -23.69 6.28 12.87
C ARG A 90 -22.98 4.93 12.91
N GLU A 91 -22.59 4.41 11.74
CA GLU A 91 -21.94 3.12 11.61
C GLU A 91 -20.39 3.25 11.68
N ASP A 92 -19.84 4.33 11.14
CA ASP A 92 -18.41 4.62 11.10
C ASP A 92 -18.17 6.13 11.20
N ARG A 93 -17.70 6.58 12.37
CA ARG A 93 -17.44 8.00 12.65
C ARG A 93 -16.25 8.55 11.88
N GLU A 94 -15.28 7.71 11.56
CA GLU A 94 -14.00 8.12 10.99
C GLU A 94 -13.94 7.94 9.47
N LEU A 95 -14.97 7.34 8.85
CA LEU A 95 -15.02 7.15 7.40
C LEU A 95 -14.76 8.47 6.67
N PRO A 96 -13.76 8.57 5.80
CA PRO A 96 -13.53 9.77 5.00
C PRO A 96 -14.71 10.02 4.05
N ILE A 97 -15.39 11.13 4.22
CA ILE A 97 -16.53 11.50 3.35
C ILE A 97 -16.28 12.87 2.75
N CYS A 98 -16.47 12.98 1.44
CA CYS A 98 -16.45 14.22 0.69
C CYS A 98 -17.84 14.51 0.13
N ILE A 99 -18.40 15.67 0.46
CA ILE A 99 -19.61 16.18 -0.16
C ILE A 99 -19.21 17.15 -1.27
N GLN A 100 -19.84 17.01 -2.42
CA GLN A 100 -19.69 17.94 -3.53
C GLN A 100 -21.00 18.64 -3.84
N SER A 101 -20.94 19.93 -4.13
CA SER A 101 -22.13 20.74 -4.47
C SER A 101 -21.80 21.84 -5.49
N ALA A 102 -22.81 22.24 -6.26
CA ALA A 102 -22.78 23.43 -7.12
C ALA A 102 -23.16 24.71 -6.35
N GLU A 103 -23.66 24.56 -5.12
CA GLU A 103 -24.13 25.65 -4.24
C GLU A 103 -23.26 25.71 -2.97
N PRO A 104 -22.02 26.22 -3.09
CA PRO A 104 -21.05 26.17 -1.98
C PRO A 104 -21.47 27.01 -0.78
N GLU A 105 -22.11 28.17 -0.98
CA GLU A 105 -22.49 29.07 0.10
C GLU A 105 -23.48 28.42 1.06
N GLU A 106 -24.44 27.66 0.54
CA GLU A 106 -25.45 26.97 1.34
C GLU A 106 -24.90 25.69 1.95
N ASN A 107 -24.21 24.88 1.14
CA ASN A 107 -23.93 23.47 1.48
C ASN A 107 -22.60 23.26 2.19
N ARG A 108 -21.60 24.15 2.04
CA ARG A 108 -20.32 24.05 2.73
C ARG A 108 -20.44 24.10 4.25
N PRO A 109 -21.17 25.05 4.87
CA PRO A 109 -21.31 25.08 6.34
C PRO A 109 -21.96 23.79 6.86
N ARG A 110 -22.98 23.28 6.15
CA ARG A 110 -23.70 22.03 6.50
C ARG A 110 -22.78 20.82 6.42
N ALA A 111 -21.94 20.73 5.37
CA ALA A 111 -20.98 19.67 5.19
C ALA A 111 -19.91 19.66 6.28
N LEU A 112 -19.35 20.83 6.59
CA LEU A 112 -18.34 20.98 7.64
C LEU A 112 -18.89 20.64 9.03
N ALA A 113 -20.15 21.02 9.32
CA ALA A 113 -20.82 20.67 10.57
C ALA A 113 -21.00 19.15 10.76
N LEU A 114 -21.00 18.37 9.66
CA LEU A 114 -21.03 16.91 9.68
C LEU A 114 -19.63 16.26 9.68
N GLY A 115 -18.56 17.06 9.79
CA GLY A 115 -17.18 16.59 9.76
C GLY A 115 -16.78 15.96 8.41
N THR A 116 -17.32 16.50 7.30
CA THR A 116 -16.99 16.04 5.96
C THR A 116 -16.06 17.01 5.23
N TYR A 117 -15.30 16.50 4.27
CA TYR A 117 -14.62 17.33 3.29
C TYR A 117 -15.64 17.90 2.30
N PHE A 118 -15.42 19.13 1.81
CA PHE A 118 -16.34 19.77 0.88
C PHE A 118 -15.61 20.20 -0.39
N ILE A 119 -16.20 19.92 -1.54
CA ILE A 119 -15.72 20.32 -2.86
C ILE A 119 -16.80 21.12 -3.59
N ASP A 120 -16.42 22.30 -4.07
CA ASP A 120 -17.24 23.10 -4.98
C ASP A 120 -17.08 22.55 -6.40
N LYS A 121 -18.19 22.15 -7.02
CA LYS A 121 -18.22 21.59 -8.38
C LYS A 121 -17.81 22.58 -9.48
N HIS A 122 -17.96 23.87 -9.22
CA HIS A 122 -17.60 24.94 -10.15
C HIS A 122 -16.20 25.51 -9.89
N SER A 123 -15.49 25.00 -8.87
CA SER A 123 -14.15 25.44 -8.57
C SER A 123 -13.17 25.10 -9.71
N LYS A 124 -12.36 26.07 -10.12
CA LYS A 124 -11.23 25.83 -11.02
C LYS A 124 -10.21 24.86 -10.45
N ARG A 125 -10.24 24.60 -9.14
CA ARG A 125 -9.36 23.70 -8.39
C ARG A 125 -10.02 22.38 -8.04
N LEU A 126 -11.13 22.02 -8.68
CA LEU A 126 -11.88 20.78 -8.42
C LEU A 126 -10.98 19.54 -8.39
N ILE A 127 -10.10 19.40 -9.39
CA ILE A 127 -9.19 18.26 -9.49
C ILE A 127 -8.15 18.26 -8.39
N ASP A 128 -7.60 19.41 -8.04
CA ASP A 128 -6.62 19.55 -6.96
C ASP A 128 -7.23 19.23 -5.59
N ASP A 129 -8.44 19.70 -5.35
CA ASP A 129 -9.19 19.45 -4.11
C ASP A 129 -9.56 17.97 -3.99
N LEU A 130 -9.94 17.32 -5.09
CA LEU A 130 -10.16 15.88 -5.15
C LEU A 130 -8.87 15.08 -4.86
N GLN A 131 -7.76 15.46 -5.49
CA GLN A 131 -6.47 14.81 -5.24
C GLN A 131 -6.02 15.00 -3.78
N ARG A 132 -6.27 16.17 -3.20
CA ARG A 132 -6.00 16.45 -1.80
C ARG A 132 -6.84 15.55 -0.89
N PHE A 133 -8.14 15.42 -1.15
CA PHE A 133 -9.02 14.54 -0.39
C PHE A 133 -8.53 13.08 -0.44
N LEU A 134 -8.21 12.56 -1.63
CA LEU A 134 -7.69 11.20 -1.80
C LEU A 134 -6.37 11.00 -1.04
N ARG A 135 -5.44 11.95 -1.16
CA ARG A 135 -4.12 11.85 -0.55
C ARG A 135 -4.18 11.97 0.98
N ASP A 136 -4.87 12.99 1.49
CA ASP A 136 -4.75 13.42 2.87
C ASP A 136 -5.78 12.72 3.79
N TYR A 137 -6.91 12.24 3.24
CA TYR A 137 -7.99 11.63 4.01
C TYR A 137 -8.20 10.15 3.70
N MET A 138 -8.04 9.71 2.46
CA MET A 138 -8.26 8.30 2.08
C MET A 138 -7.01 7.43 2.16
N GLY A 139 -5.91 7.92 2.74
CA GLY A 139 -4.70 7.15 3.00
C GLY A 139 -3.77 6.95 1.80
N PHE A 140 -3.99 7.62 0.66
CA PHE A 140 -3.07 7.52 -0.50
C PHE A 140 -1.79 8.36 -0.36
N GLY A 141 -1.73 9.27 0.62
CA GLY A 141 -0.53 10.04 0.97
C GLY A 141 0.32 9.36 2.05
N ASP A 142 1.34 10.05 2.55
CA ASP A 142 2.13 9.59 3.69
C ASP A 142 1.25 9.37 4.92
N PHE A 143 1.61 8.38 5.75
CA PHE A 143 1.04 8.26 7.07
C PHE A 143 1.64 9.36 7.94
N ILE A 144 0.79 10.22 8.46
CA ILE A 144 1.21 11.32 9.33
C ILE A 144 0.83 10.96 10.76
N PHE A 145 1.84 10.65 11.57
CA PHE A 145 1.64 10.47 13.00
C PHE A 145 1.31 11.81 13.66
N ARG A 146 0.21 11.86 14.36
CA ARG A 146 -0.28 13.06 15.06
C ARG A 146 -0.45 12.79 16.54
N SER A 147 -0.26 13.84 17.35
CA SER A 147 -0.70 13.82 18.74
C SER A 147 -2.23 13.86 18.82
N PRO A 148 -2.83 13.55 19.97
CA PRO A 148 -4.28 13.78 20.20
C PRO A 148 -4.72 15.22 19.97
N ALA A 149 -3.80 16.18 20.10
CA ALA A 149 -4.05 17.60 19.80
C ALA A 149 -3.91 17.96 18.30
N GLY A 150 -3.63 16.98 17.43
CA GLY A 150 -3.53 17.17 15.98
C GLY A 150 -2.15 17.60 15.49
N LEU A 151 -1.15 17.78 16.36
CA LEU A 151 0.20 18.17 15.96
C LEU A 151 0.93 16.99 15.28
N GLU A 152 1.59 17.29 14.17
CA GLU A 152 2.39 16.32 13.44
C GLU A 152 3.65 15.94 14.24
N ILE A 153 3.91 14.63 14.38
CA ILE A 153 5.05 14.07 15.12
C ILE A 153 6.06 13.45 14.17
N ALA A 154 5.58 12.65 13.21
CA ALA A 154 6.43 11.93 12.26
C ALA A 154 5.65 11.61 10.99
N ARG A 155 6.38 11.16 9.93
CA ARG A 155 5.80 10.69 8.67
C ARG A 155 6.38 9.36 8.26
N ALA A 156 5.58 8.59 7.52
CA ALA A 156 6.00 7.37 6.85
C ALA A 156 5.36 7.28 5.47
N GLY A 157 6.17 7.19 4.43
CA GLY A 157 5.73 7.01 3.03
C GLY A 157 5.51 5.55 2.67
N THR A 158 6.20 4.64 3.34
CA THR A 158 6.17 3.19 3.07
C THR A 158 5.81 2.37 4.30
N PRO A 159 5.31 1.12 4.14
CA PRO A 159 5.06 0.23 5.29
C PRO A 159 6.31 -0.05 6.14
N ARG A 160 7.50 -0.01 5.54
CA ARG A 160 8.76 -0.16 6.26
C ARG A 160 9.05 1.03 7.14
N GLU A 161 8.96 2.23 6.58
CA GLU A 161 9.11 3.46 7.36
C GLU A 161 8.06 3.56 8.47
N LEU A 162 6.80 3.11 8.19
CA LEU A 162 5.77 3.05 9.24
C LEU A 162 6.21 2.14 10.39
N LEU A 163 6.77 0.97 10.08
CA LEU A 163 7.30 0.02 11.06
C LEU A 163 8.41 0.65 11.90
N ASP A 164 9.34 1.37 11.27
CA ASP A 164 10.45 2.04 11.96
C ASP A 164 9.90 3.15 12.87
N ARG A 165 8.96 3.97 12.39
CA ARG A 165 8.31 5.02 13.19
C ARG A 165 7.48 4.48 14.35
N LEU A 166 6.80 3.35 14.18
CA LEU A 166 6.03 2.72 15.27
C LEU A 166 6.88 2.42 16.51
N ARG A 167 8.18 2.21 16.35
CA ARG A 167 9.11 1.97 17.47
C ARG A 167 9.50 3.23 18.21
N GLU A 168 9.44 4.39 17.55
CA GLU A 168 9.99 5.66 18.03
C GLU A 168 8.91 6.64 18.52
N VAL A 169 7.73 6.64 17.89
CA VAL A 169 6.68 7.63 18.18
C VAL A 169 6.05 7.43 19.57
N PRO A 170 5.59 8.51 20.23
CA PRO A 170 4.87 8.43 21.49
C PRO A 170 3.64 7.52 21.40
N ILE A 171 3.37 6.80 22.48
CA ILE A 171 2.26 5.82 22.53
C ILE A 171 0.89 6.48 22.35
N GLU A 172 0.73 7.73 22.78
CA GLU A 172 -0.49 8.50 22.63
C GLU A 172 -0.86 8.70 21.16
N SER A 173 0.14 8.85 20.29
CA SER A 173 -0.06 8.93 18.85
C SER A 173 -0.56 7.60 18.30
N ILE A 174 0.03 6.49 18.72
CA ILE A 174 -0.39 5.15 18.28
C ILE A 174 -1.83 4.88 18.71
N LEU A 175 -2.18 5.19 19.96
CA LEU A 175 -3.55 5.03 20.46
C LEU A 175 -4.54 5.93 19.73
N HIS A 176 -4.16 7.18 19.43
CA HIS A 176 -4.97 8.10 18.66
C HIS A 176 -5.33 7.52 17.29
N HIS A 177 -4.33 7.09 16.53
CA HIS A 177 -4.53 6.51 15.20
C HIS A 177 -5.18 5.11 15.25
N GLY A 178 -4.89 4.31 16.26
CA GLY A 178 -5.46 2.98 16.44
C GLY A 178 -6.97 3.00 16.69
N ARG A 179 -7.46 3.96 17.50
CA ARG A 179 -8.91 4.15 17.75
C ARG A 179 -9.68 4.51 16.48
N GLN A 180 -9.04 5.15 15.53
CA GLN A 180 -9.62 5.64 14.28
C GLN A 180 -9.35 4.73 13.09
N GLN A 181 -8.78 3.55 13.31
CA GLN A 181 -8.47 2.57 12.26
C GLN A 181 -7.54 3.11 11.15
N HIS A 182 -6.80 4.18 11.40
CA HIS A 182 -5.96 4.84 10.38
C HIS A 182 -4.89 3.91 9.82
N PHE A 183 -4.34 3.00 10.63
CA PHE A 183 -3.31 2.04 10.17
C PHE A 183 -3.87 1.07 9.12
N SER A 184 -5.04 0.48 9.36
CA SER A 184 -5.67 -0.45 8.42
C SER A 184 -6.10 0.26 7.13
N HIS A 185 -6.71 1.45 7.23
CA HIS A 185 -7.10 2.25 6.07
C HIS A 185 -5.90 2.63 5.20
N TRP A 186 -4.80 3.07 5.83
CA TRP A 186 -3.60 3.43 5.10
C TRP A 186 -2.92 2.24 4.41
N MET A 187 -2.91 1.08 5.04
CA MET A 187 -2.43 -0.17 4.44
C MET A 187 -3.32 -0.62 3.28
N MET A 188 -4.64 -0.50 3.42
CA MET A 188 -5.61 -0.83 2.36
C MET A 188 -5.38 0.06 1.12
N ALA A 189 -5.22 1.38 1.29
CA ALA A 189 -4.94 2.31 0.20
C ALA A 189 -3.66 1.97 -0.56
N ARG A 190 -2.69 1.34 0.10
CA ARG A 190 -1.42 0.85 -0.48
C ARG A 190 -1.48 -0.55 -1.06
N THR A 191 -2.67 -1.13 -1.16
CA THR A 191 -2.84 -2.52 -1.62
C THR A 191 -2.16 -3.56 -0.72
N GLU A 192 -1.86 -3.18 0.54
CA GLU A 192 -1.37 -4.08 1.57
C GLU A 192 -2.53 -4.78 2.28
N ILE A 193 -3.41 -5.42 1.48
CA ILE A 193 -4.71 -5.96 1.91
C ILE A 193 -4.53 -6.93 3.07
N ARG A 194 -3.55 -7.85 3.02
CA ARG A 194 -3.30 -8.82 4.08
C ARG A 194 -2.94 -8.20 5.43
N ILE A 195 -2.20 -7.10 5.41
CA ILE A 195 -1.91 -6.33 6.64
C ILE A 195 -3.19 -5.64 7.10
N ALA A 196 -3.87 -4.95 6.20
CA ALA A 196 -5.08 -4.20 6.52
C ALA A 196 -6.18 -5.08 7.14
N GLU A 197 -6.43 -6.27 6.59
CA GLU A 197 -7.42 -7.24 7.09
C GLU A 197 -7.08 -7.77 8.50
N GLN A 198 -5.80 -7.91 8.83
CA GLN A 198 -5.37 -8.32 10.16
C GLN A 198 -5.49 -7.18 11.18
N LEU A 199 -5.30 -5.94 10.73
CA LEU A 199 -5.40 -4.75 11.60
C LEU A 199 -6.85 -4.30 11.82
N TYR A 200 -7.71 -4.38 10.80
CA TYR A 200 -9.07 -3.82 10.80
C TYR A 200 -9.96 -4.28 11.96
N PRO A 201 -10.04 -5.58 12.31
CA PRO A 201 -10.95 -6.02 13.36
C PRO A 201 -10.49 -5.65 14.76
N LYS A 202 -9.24 -5.17 14.92
CA LYS A 202 -8.65 -4.89 16.23
C LYS A 202 -8.75 -3.41 16.59
N GLN A 203 -9.17 -3.17 17.83
CA GLN A 203 -9.24 -1.82 18.40
C GLN A 203 -8.23 -1.68 19.56
N ALA A 204 -7.92 -0.44 19.91
CA ALA A 204 -6.99 -0.17 21.01
C ALA A 204 -7.41 -0.80 22.35
N GLY A 205 -8.72 -0.99 22.57
CA GLY A 205 -9.28 -1.64 23.77
C GLY A 205 -9.12 -3.17 23.84
N ASP A 206 -8.75 -3.82 22.72
CA ASP A 206 -8.59 -5.27 22.67
C ASP A 206 -7.24 -5.75 23.26
N PHE A 207 -6.38 -4.82 23.66
CA PHE A 207 -5.03 -5.12 24.12
C PHE A 207 -4.81 -4.82 25.59
N SER A 208 -3.96 -5.62 26.22
CA SER A 208 -3.52 -5.42 27.61
C SER A 208 -2.57 -4.23 27.70
N GLY A 209 -3.13 -3.03 27.74
CA GLY A 209 -2.38 -1.78 27.86
C GLY A 209 -1.91 -1.19 26.51
N PRO A 210 -1.37 0.03 26.57
CA PRO A 210 -1.00 0.82 25.39
C PRO A 210 0.06 0.16 24.51
N GLU A 211 1.09 -0.43 25.11
CA GLU A 211 2.17 -1.10 24.38
C GLU A 211 1.70 -2.40 23.70
N GLY A 212 0.60 -3.00 24.13
CA GLY A 212 0.01 -4.16 23.47
C GLY A 212 -0.39 -3.87 22.03
N LEU A 213 -1.00 -2.72 21.78
CA LEU A 213 -1.33 -2.28 20.39
C LEU A 213 -0.06 -2.05 19.57
N ARG A 214 0.95 -1.36 20.10
CA ARG A 214 2.23 -1.12 19.42
C ARG A 214 2.87 -2.45 19.00
N ASN A 215 3.01 -3.38 19.93
CA ASN A 215 3.64 -4.67 19.67
C ASN A 215 2.87 -5.48 18.63
N PHE A 216 1.54 -5.46 18.69
CA PHE A 216 0.69 -6.11 17.70
C PHE A 216 0.90 -5.52 16.29
N LEU A 217 0.88 -4.18 16.14
CA LEU A 217 1.12 -3.51 14.87
C LEU A 217 2.49 -3.88 14.29
N ILE A 218 3.53 -3.84 15.12
CA ILE A 218 4.89 -4.22 14.72
C ILE A 218 4.93 -5.67 14.26
N GLN A 219 4.40 -6.61 15.04
CA GLN A 219 4.41 -8.04 14.72
C GLN A 219 3.70 -8.34 13.39
N VAL A 220 2.50 -7.79 13.18
CA VAL A 220 1.72 -8.02 11.95
C VAL A 220 2.45 -7.47 10.74
N ILE A 221 2.94 -6.23 10.83
CA ILE A 221 3.62 -5.59 9.70
C ILE A 221 4.94 -6.31 9.40
N GLU A 222 5.75 -6.63 10.41
CA GLU A 222 7.00 -7.39 10.24
C GLU A 222 6.77 -8.75 9.61
N ALA A 223 5.80 -9.52 10.11
CA ALA A 223 5.51 -10.85 9.60
C ALA A 223 5.17 -10.83 8.11
N VAL A 224 4.28 -9.93 7.69
CA VAL A 224 3.87 -9.83 6.27
C VAL A 224 4.99 -9.26 5.40
N LEU A 225 5.75 -8.27 5.88
CA LEU A 225 6.89 -7.74 5.14
C LEU A 225 8.00 -8.78 4.99
N HIS A 226 8.27 -9.57 6.03
CA HIS A 226 9.23 -10.66 5.99
C HIS A 226 8.79 -11.76 5.00
N GLU A 227 7.52 -12.18 5.03
CA GLU A 227 6.96 -13.14 4.08
C GLU A 227 7.11 -12.63 2.63
N LYS A 228 6.80 -11.37 2.36
CA LYS A 228 6.95 -10.77 1.03
C LYS A 228 8.40 -10.70 0.57
N GLN A 229 9.34 -10.45 1.47
CA GLN A 229 10.77 -10.44 1.14
C GLN A 229 11.31 -11.85 0.89
N SER A 230 10.70 -12.87 1.50
CA SER A 230 11.10 -14.26 1.27
C SER A 230 10.82 -14.73 -0.15
N ASP A 231 9.81 -14.19 -0.81
CA ASP A 231 9.35 -14.62 -2.13
C ASP A 231 9.95 -13.83 -3.32
N VAL A 232 10.71 -12.76 -3.06
CA VAL A 232 11.17 -11.83 -4.09
C VAL A 232 12.68 -11.80 -4.22
N ILE A 233 13.16 -11.93 -5.47
CA ILE A 233 14.55 -11.62 -5.82
C ILE A 233 14.66 -10.10 -5.98
N THR A 234 15.27 -9.42 -5.00
CA THR A 234 15.42 -7.97 -5.01
C THR A 234 16.70 -7.52 -5.72
N ARG A 235 16.73 -6.27 -6.19
CA ARG A 235 17.98 -5.69 -6.71
C ARG A 235 18.94 -5.41 -5.57
N PHE A 236 20.21 -5.75 -5.74
CA PHE A 236 21.27 -5.38 -4.80
C PHE A 236 21.44 -3.85 -4.79
N ILE A 237 21.44 -3.27 -3.60
CA ILE A 237 21.71 -1.84 -3.38
C ILE A 237 22.87 -1.77 -2.39
N PRO A 238 24.03 -1.19 -2.80
CA PRO A 238 25.17 -1.01 -1.90
C PRO A 238 24.77 -0.24 -0.63
N GLY A 239 25.28 -0.67 0.53
CA GLY A 239 24.99 -0.02 1.83
C GLY A 239 23.71 -0.52 2.52
N ARG A 240 22.86 -1.30 1.87
CA ARG A 240 21.72 -1.94 2.52
C ARG A 240 22.17 -3.16 3.31
N ASN A 241 21.67 -3.33 4.53
CA ASN A 241 22.06 -4.44 5.40
C ASN A 241 21.69 -5.79 4.75
N PRO A 242 22.67 -6.70 4.47
CA PRO A 242 22.41 -8.00 3.87
C PRO A 242 21.49 -8.91 4.69
N LYS A 243 21.41 -8.69 6.02
CA LYS A 243 20.51 -9.47 6.90
C LYS A 243 19.03 -9.23 6.61
N GLU A 244 18.71 -8.13 5.95
CA GLU A 244 17.33 -7.74 5.62
C GLU A 244 16.84 -8.29 4.29
N VAL A 245 17.76 -8.70 3.39
CA VAL A 245 17.41 -9.16 2.05
C VAL A 245 18.08 -10.51 1.80
N GLN A 246 17.30 -11.55 1.78
CA GLN A 246 17.83 -12.92 1.72
C GLN A 246 18.15 -13.41 0.32
N PHE A 247 17.57 -12.80 -0.76
CA PHE A 247 17.90 -13.19 -2.16
C PHE A 247 17.96 -11.92 -3.03
N MET A 248 19.15 -11.62 -3.50
CA MET A 248 19.44 -10.41 -4.28
C MET A 248 19.99 -10.76 -5.65
N ARG A 249 19.77 -9.86 -6.62
CA ARG A 249 20.44 -9.89 -7.91
C ARG A 249 21.23 -8.60 -8.13
N GLN A 250 22.40 -8.74 -8.71
CA GLN A 250 23.20 -7.66 -9.27
C GLN A 250 23.09 -7.71 -10.79
N GLY A 251 22.76 -6.60 -11.41
CA GLY A 251 22.54 -6.50 -12.85
C GLY A 251 21.11 -6.81 -13.30
N GLU A 252 20.89 -6.82 -14.61
CA GLU A 252 19.57 -6.92 -15.24
C GLU A 252 19.38 -8.13 -16.15
N GLY A 253 20.41 -8.89 -16.44
CA GLY A 253 20.36 -10.05 -17.32
C GLY A 253 19.70 -11.29 -16.70
N SER A 254 19.94 -12.44 -17.32
CA SER A 254 19.45 -13.74 -16.85
C SER A 254 20.11 -14.12 -15.52
N LEU A 255 19.30 -14.72 -14.61
CA LEU A 255 19.80 -15.24 -13.32
C LEU A 255 20.53 -16.58 -13.45
N GLY A 256 20.47 -17.24 -14.60
CA GLY A 256 20.97 -18.61 -14.76
C GLY A 256 20.09 -19.69 -14.10
N GLY A 257 20.32 -20.95 -14.46
CA GLY A 257 19.49 -22.09 -14.02
C GLY A 257 19.59 -22.38 -12.53
N LYS A 258 20.80 -22.33 -11.95
CA LYS A 258 21.02 -22.57 -10.51
C LYS A 258 20.29 -21.55 -9.64
N ALA A 259 20.43 -20.27 -9.96
CA ALA A 259 19.76 -19.20 -9.19
C ALA A 259 18.24 -19.27 -9.30
N ARG A 260 17.70 -19.59 -10.48
CA ARG A 260 16.26 -19.83 -10.65
C ARG A 260 15.77 -21.01 -9.82
N GLY A 261 16.55 -22.10 -9.76
CA GLY A 261 16.24 -23.26 -8.92
C GLY A 261 16.21 -22.92 -7.43
N ILE A 262 17.20 -22.18 -6.94
CA ILE A 262 17.23 -21.72 -5.53
C ILE A 262 16.06 -20.78 -5.23
N GLY A 263 15.75 -19.85 -6.14
CA GLY A 263 14.59 -18.96 -6.00
C GLY A 263 13.26 -19.72 -5.95
N PHE A 264 13.13 -20.78 -6.77
CA PHE A 264 11.95 -21.65 -6.75
C PHE A 264 11.86 -22.48 -5.46
N LEU A 265 12.95 -23.07 -5.00
CA LEU A 265 12.99 -23.80 -3.73
C LEU A 265 12.59 -22.89 -2.56
N ARG A 266 13.07 -21.66 -2.58
CA ARG A 266 12.71 -20.67 -1.58
C ARG A 266 11.21 -20.37 -1.59
N TYR A 267 10.64 -20.15 -2.77
CA TYR A 267 9.19 -19.96 -2.94
C TYR A 267 8.40 -21.17 -2.40
N LEU A 268 8.84 -22.40 -2.70
CA LEU A 268 8.20 -23.60 -2.17
C LEU A 268 8.30 -23.69 -0.65
N LEU A 269 9.48 -23.42 -0.06
CA LEU A 269 9.69 -23.48 1.38
C LEU A 269 8.85 -22.44 2.14
N SER A 270 8.60 -21.27 1.53
CA SER A 270 7.73 -20.24 2.13
C SER A 270 6.24 -20.61 2.09
N ARG A 271 5.83 -21.42 1.11
CA ARG A 271 4.43 -21.85 0.91
C ARG A 271 4.09 -23.18 1.60
N LEU A 272 5.05 -24.08 1.67
CA LEU A 272 4.88 -25.35 2.36
C LEU A 272 5.12 -25.11 3.85
N GLU A 273 4.14 -25.41 4.69
CA GLU A 273 4.27 -25.34 6.16
C GLU A 273 5.20 -26.43 6.71
N ILE A 274 6.40 -26.56 6.11
CA ILE A 274 7.36 -27.64 6.44
C ILE A 274 7.73 -27.61 7.93
N ARG A 275 7.90 -26.41 8.50
CA ARG A 275 8.18 -26.26 9.94
C ARG A 275 7.07 -26.82 10.82
N ARG A 276 5.82 -26.80 10.35
CA ARG A 276 4.67 -27.34 11.07
C ARG A 276 4.64 -28.87 10.98
N LEU A 277 5.02 -29.41 9.81
CA LEU A 277 5.08 -30.86 9.57
C LEU A 277 6.32 -31.50 10.24
N PHE A 278 7.42 -30.77 10.31
CA PHE A 278 8.71 -31.24 10.83
C PHE A 278 9.31 -30.18 11.78
N PRO A 279 8.82 -30.07 13.02
CA PRO A 279 9.25 -29.01 13.95
C PRO A 279 10.72 -29.08 14.33
N ASP A 280 11.31 -30.27 14.31
CA ASP A 280 12.72 -30.52 14.66
C ASP A 280 13.70 -30.31 13.48
N ILE A 281 13.18 -30.01 12.28
CA ILE A 281 14.00 -29.80 11.09
C ILE A 281 13.99 -28.33 10.70
N THR A 282 15.17 -27.70 10.65
CA THR A 282 15.34 -26.36 10.12
C THR A 282 15.93 -26.41 8.73
N ILE A 283 15.16 -26.03 7.73
CA ILE A 283 15.62 -25.85 6.34
C ILE A 283 15.85 -24.37 6.10
N GLN A 284 17.08 -24.01 5.76
CA GLN A 284 17.45 -22.62 5.46
C GLN A 284 18.12 -22.52 4.11
N ILE A 285 17.76 -21.49 3.37
CA ILE A 285 18.51 -21.03 2.20
C ILE A 285 19.33 -19.83 2.68
N PRO A 286 20.66 -19.87 2.58
CA PRO A 286 21.48 -18.75 3.04
C PRO A 286 21.19 -17.48 2.24
N PRO A 287 21.48 -16.29 2.79
CA PRO A 287 21.45 -15.05 2.03
C PRO A 287 22.26 -15.18 0.75
N THR A 288 21.63 -14.92 -0.39
CA THR A 288 22.20 -15.22 -1.72
C THR A 288 22.23 -13.95 -2.57
N LEU A 289 23.39 -13.61 -3.12
CA LEU A 289 23.55 -12.60 -4.16
C LEU A 289 23.83 -13.31 -5.48
N VAL A 290 23.01 -13.06 -6.48
CA VAL A 290 23.18 -13.58 -7.84
C VAL A 290 23.71 -12.49 -8.75
N VAL A 291 24.83 -12.74 -9.39
CA VAL A 291 25.36 -11.91 -10.47
C VAL A 291 24.67 -12.30 -11.77
N CYS A 292 23.98 -11.36 -12.41
CA CYS A 292 23.24 -11.61 -13.65
C CYS A 292 24.19 -11.69 -14.86
N SER A 293 23.71 -12.30 -15.94
CA SER A 293 24.51 -12.55 -17.15
C SER A 293 25.07 -11.28 -17.82
N ASN A 294 24.39 -10.15 -17.71
CA ASN A 294 24.90 -8.88 -18.25
C ASN A 294 26.14 -8.36 -17.50
N GLU A 295 26.30 -8.67 -16.22
CA GLU A 295 27.50 -8.29 -15.47
C GLU A 295 28.72 -9.09 -15.94
N PHE A 296 28.51 -10.35 -16.36
CA PHE A 296 29.56 -11.14 -17.01
C PHE A 296 29.96 -10.50 -18.34
N GLY A 297 29.00 -10.11 -19.18
CA GLY A 297 29.27 -9.39 -20.42
C GLY A 297 30.07 -8.11 -20.18
N ARG A 298 29.66 -7.29 -19.19
CA ARG A 298 30.42 -6.07 -18.82
C ARG A 298 31.84 -6.38 -18.38
N PHE A 299 32.04 -7.42 -17.58
CA PHE A 299 33.37 -7.84 -17.17
C PHE A 299 34.26 -8.18 -18.38
N LEU A 300 33.70 -8.86 -19.37
CA LEU A 300 34.43 -9.18 -20.62
C LEU A 300 34.74 -7.92 -21.43
N ASP A 301 33.76 -7.01 -21.55
CA ASP A 301 33.92 -5.73 -22.24
C ASP A 301 34.98 -4.84 -21.57
N ASP A 302 34.88 -4.63 -20.26
CA ASP A 302 35.75 -3.75 -19.48
C ASP A 302 37.22 -4.24 -19.46
N ASN A 303 37.42 -5.55 -19.66
CA ASN A 303 38.74 -6.17 -19.65
C ASN A 303 39.24 -6.63 -21.03
N GLY A 304 38.47 -6.44 -22.10
CA GLY A 304 38.82 -6.84 -23.47
C GLY A 304 39.00 -8.36 -23.63
N LEU A 305 38.18 -9.16 -22.91
CA LEU A 305 38.35 -10.62 -22.83
C LEU A 305 37.44 -11.43 -23.78
N TRP A 306 36.70 -10.77 -24.69
CA TRP A 306 35.77 -11.47 -25.58
C TRP A 306 36.47 -12.49 -26.49
N ASP A 307 37.60 -12.13 -27.05
CA ASP A 307 38.35 -13.04 -27.92
C ASP A 307 38.87 -14.27 -27.16
N ASP A 308 39.27 -14.09 -25.91
CA ASP A 308 39.70 -15.18 -25.03
C ASP A 308 38.52 -16.05 -24.60
N ALA A 309 37.35 -15.46 -24.36
CA ALA A 309 36.13 -16.16 -23.97
C ALA A 309 35.52 -16.97 -25.13
N LEU A 310 35.62 -16.51 -26.37
CA LEU A 310 35.05 -17.14 -27.56
C LEU A 310 36.05 -18.00 -28.33
N GLY A 311 37.35 -17.79 -28.15
CA GLY A 311 38.41 -18.36 -28.94
C GLY A 311 38.84 -19.80 -28.60
N GLY A 312 38.08 -20.52 -27.72
CA GLY A 312 38.43 -21.89 -27.32
C GLY A 312 39.46 -21.95 -26.16
N ALA A 313 39.54 -23.11 -25.49
CA ALA A 313 40.27 -23.26 -24.25
C ALA A 313 41.78 -22.95 -24.40
N LYS A 314 42.17 -21.78 -24.01
CA LYS A 314 43.59 -21.50 -23.71
C LYS A 314 43.94 -22.13 -22.37
N PRO A 315 45.20 -22.64 -22.22
CA PRO A 315 45.64 -23.17 -20.94
C PRO A 315 45.49 -22.12 -19.81
N PHE A 316 45.03 -22.55 -18.66
CA PHE A 316 44.79 -21.66 -17.50
C PHE A 316 46.02 -20.83 -17.11
N SER A 317 47.22 -21.36 -17.37
CA SER A 317 48.50 -20.69 -17.19
C SER A 317 48.72 -19.44 -18.04
N GLU A 318 48.09 -19.36 -19.23
CA GLU A 318 48.15 -18.15 -20.08
C GLU A 318 47.16 -17.08 -19.66
N LEU A 319 46.06 -17.48 -19.05
CA LEU A 319 45.03 -16.53 -18.52
C LEU A 319 45.44 -15.84 -17.20
N GLN A 320 46.38 -16.48 -16.44
CA GLN A 320 46.88 -15.90 -15.19
C GLN A 320 47.92 -14.79 -15.38
N GLN A 321 48.45 -14.59 -16.57
CA GLN A 321 49.51 -13.59 -16.85
C GLN A 321 48.97 -12.27 -17.36
N ARG A 322 47.67 -12.11 -17.45
CA ARG A 322 46.97 -10.86 -17.80
C ARG A 322 46.15 -10.35 -16.59
#